data_cd520c748062db6676460228aaef4404
#
_entry.id   cd520c748062db6676460228aaef4404
#
_cell.length_a   1.000
_cell.length_b   1.000
_cell.length_c   1.000
_cell.angle_alpha   90.00
_cell.angle_beta   90.00
_cell.angle_gamma   90.00
#
_symmetry.space_group_name_H-M   'P 1'
#
loop_
_entity.id
_entity.type
_entity.pdbx_description
1 polymer ?
#
loop_
_entity_poly.entity_id
_entity_poly.type
_entity_poly.pdbx_seq_one_letter_code
_entity_poly.pdbx_strand_id
1 'polypeptide(L)'
;MPPPADQPAPRTDQNSLLAHAQLLDKARKGGIDIYFEGDSITRRWGAINYPELLANWKSNFFGWNAANFGWGADRTQNILWRLENGELDNVNPKIVVLLAGTNNLDNTGVPGGDDARVTDIARGIAAILRVIQAKAPGATIILMGIFPRNDNVSSTPLSIRSTGISPGLPMAGGFDI
;
A
#
# COMPACT_ATOMS: atom_id res chain seq x y z
N MET A 1 0.70 10.62 -19.65
CA MET A 1 -0.23 9.94 -18.74
C MET A 1 0.59 9.03 -17.84
N PRO A 2 0.28 8.89 -16.55
CA PRO A 2 0.92 7.87 -15.73
C PRO A 2 0.61 6.47 -16.30
N PRO A 3 1.47 5.46 -16.03
CA PRO A 3 1.20 4.10 -16.45
C PRO A 3 -0.07 3.56 -15.77
N PRO A 4 -0.71 2.52 -16.32
CA PRO A 4 -1.80 1.81 -15.66
C PRO A 4 -1.46 1.42 -14.22
N ALA A 5 -2.48 1.36 -13.36
CA ALA A 5 -2.30 1.16 -11.93
C ALA A 5 -1.63 -0.18 -11.55
N ASP A 6 -1.71 -1.17 -12.44
CA ASP A 6 -1.14 -2.52 -12.32
C ASP A 6 0.22 -2.68 -13.01
N GLN A 7 0.83 -1.59 -13.50
CA GLN A 7 2.17 -1.62 -14.06
C GLN A 7 3.18 -0.97 -13.11
N PRO A 8 4.24 -1.68 -12.70
CA PRO A 8 5.22 -1.15 -11.77
C PRO A 8 5.95 0.04 -12.38
N ALA A 9 6.12 1.09 -11.58
CA ALA A 9 6.83 2.29 -11.99
C ALA A 9 7.65 2.87 -10.82
N PRO A 10 8.97 3.08 -10.98
CA PRO A 10 9.79 3.68 -9.95
C PRO A 10 9.45 5.16 -9.75
N ARG A 11 9.70 5.65 -8.54
CA ARG A 11 9.87 7.07 -8.27
C ARG A 11 11.33 7.44 -8.55
N THR A 12 11.54 8.58 -9.19
CA THR A 12 12.88 9.05 -9.59
C THR A 12 13.36 10.27 -8.83
N ASP A 13 12.54 10.83 -7.97
CA ASP A 13 12.94 11.93 -7.10
C ASP A 13 13.91 11.46 -6.00
N GLN A 14 14.86 12.31 -5.63
CA GLN A 14 15.94 12.03 -4.67
C GLN A 14 15.43 11.48 -3.34
N ASN A 15 14.32 12.04 -2.82
CA ASN A 15 13.76 11.62 -1.54
C ASN A 15 13.20 10.20 -1.62
N SER A 16 12.54 9.85 -2.72
CA SER A 16 12.00 8.51 -2.92
C SER A 16 13.10 7.47 -3.15
N LEU A 17 14.18 7.83 -3.85
CA LEU A 17 15.35 6.96 -4.01
C LEU A 17 16.02 6.68 -2.66
N LEU A 18 16.22 7.72 -1.84
CA LEU A 18 16.78 7.57 -0.50
C LEU A 18 15.87 6.72 0.39
N ALA A 19 14.57 6.98 0.34
CA ALA A 19 13.59 6.20 1.11
C ALA A 19 13.61 4.72 0.73
N HIS A 20 13.62 4.41 -0.57
CA HIS A 20 13.70 3.03 -1.04
C HIS A 20 14.97 2.34 -0.52
N ALA A 21 16.13 3.00 -0.58
CA ALA A 21 17.38 2.47 -0.03
C ALA A 21 17.26 2.17 1.48
N GLN A 22 16.67 3.09 2.27
CA GLN A 22 16.45 2.90 3.70
C GLN A 22 15.45 1.79 4.02
N LEU A 23 14.40 1.63 3.20
CA LEU A 23 13.41 0.56 3.35
C LEU A 23 14.00 -0.80 2.98
N LEU A 24 14.87 -0.87 1.96
CA LEU A 24 15.65 -2.07 1.66
C LEU A 24 16.56 -2.48 2.83
N ASP A 25 17.24 -1.53 3.46
CA ASP A 25 18.06 -1.80 4.64
C ASP A 25 17.22 -2.28 5.83
N LYS A 26 16.01 -1.73 6.00
CA LYS A 26 15.05 -2.20 7.00
C LYS A 26 14.61 -3.63 6.71
N ALA A 27 14.27 -3.96 5.47
CA ALA A 27 13.90 -5.30 5.05
C ALA A 27 15.03 -6.30 5.30
N ARG A 28 16.27 -5.97 4.95
CA ARG A 28 17.45 -6.81 5.15
C ARG A 28 17.76 -7.10 6.62
N LYS A 29 17.44 -6.17 7.53
CA LYS A 29 17.60 -6.40 8.98
C LYS A 29 16.66 -7.49 9.50
N GLY A 30 15.55 -7.72 8.82
CA GLY A 30 14.58 -8.75 9.16
C GLY A 30 13.90 -8.56 10.52
N GLY A 31 13.40 -9.64 11.11
CA GLY A 31 12.71 -9.59 12.40
C GLY A 31 11.36 -8.88 12.33
N ILE A 32 10.69 -8.94 11.18
CA ILE A 32 9.41 -8.25 10.92
C ILE A 32 8.29 -9.28 10.90
N ASP A 33 7.43 -9.23 11.91
CA ASP A 33 6.23 -10.07 11.99
C ASP A 33 5.00 -9.39 11.38
N ILE A 34 4.90 -8.05 11.50
CA ILE A 34 3.81 -7.26 10.93
C ILE A 34 4.39 -6.21 9.97
N TYR A 35 4.02 -6.30 8.71
CA TYR A 35 4.48 -5.46 7.62
C TYR A 35 3.37 -4.50 7.19
N PHE A 36 3.55 -3.20 7.42
CA PHE A 36 2.60 -2.17 6.99
C PHE A 36 3.06 -1.57 5.67
N GLU A 37 2.29 -1.79 4.60
CA GLU A 37 2.54 -1.23 3.28
C GLU A 37 1.52 -0.15 2.94
N GLY A 38 1.96 0.90 2.24
CA GLY A 38 1.06 1.95 1.78
C GLY A 38 1.75 3.25 1.40
N ASP A 39 0.95 4.30 1.40
CA ASP A 39 1.35 5.66 1.03
C ASP A 39 1.66 6.56 2.25
N SER A 40 1.41 7.87 2.11
CA SER A 40 1.63 8.85 3.18
C SER A 40 0.78 8.61 4.42
N ILE A 41 -0.39 8.01 4.29
CA ILE A 41 -1.28 7.72 5.43
C ILE A 41 -0.58 6.69 6.33
N THR A 42 -0.09 5.61 5.74
CA THR A 42 0.69 4.59 6.44
C THR A 42 2.00 5.17 6.99
N ARG A 43 2.76 5.91 6.16
CA ARG A 43 4.05 6.49 6.57
C ARG A 43 3.96 7.37 7.79
N ARG A 44 2.93 8.24 7.87
CA ARG A 44 2.77 9.21 8.97
C ARG A 44 2.65 8.53 10.33
N TRP A 45 2.12 7.35 10.38
CA TRP A 45 1.89 6.61 11.62
C TRP A 45 3.19 6.23 12.38
N GLY A 46 4.30 6.09 11.69
CA GLY A 46 5.61 5.82 12.31
C GLY A 46 6.62 6.98 12.22
N ALA A 47 6.21 8.15 11.74
CA ALA A 47 7.12 9.25 11.45
C ALA A 47 7.26 10.25 12.61
N ILE A 48 8.50 10.67 12.89
CA ILE A 48 8.84 11.56 14.02
C ILE A 48 8.22 12.96 13.92
N ASN A 49 7.90 13.42 12.71
CA ASN A 49 7.24 14.70 12.47
C ASN A 49 5.71 14.66 12.71
N TYR A 50 5.17 13.52 13.15
CA TYR A 50 3.78 13.33 13.56
C TYR A 50 3.74 12.68 14.94
N PRO A 51 4.06 13.43 16.02
CA PRO A 51 4.31 12.87 17.34
C PRO A 51 3.14 12.10 17.94
N GLU A 52 1.91 12.54 17.70
CA GLU A 52 0.71 11.84 18.18
C GLU A 52 0.50 10.50 17.48
N LEU A 53 0.69 10.44 16.15
CA LEU A 53 0.62 9.21 15.40
C LEU A 53 1.77 8.26 15.77
N LEU A 54 2.96 8.80 15.99
CA LEU A 54 4.10 8.01 16.46
C LEU A 54 3.85 7.46 17.88
N ALA A 55 3.24 8.23 18.77
CA ALA A 55 2.87 7.76 20.11
C ALA A 55 1.84 6.62 20.02
N ASN A 56 0.84 6.75 19.15
CA ASN A 56 -0.13 5.70 18.87
C ASN A 56 0.54 4.43 18.31
N TRP A 57 1.46 4.59 17.34
CA TRP A 57 2.25 3.48 16.82
C TRP A 57 3.01 2.74 17.93
N LYS A 58 3.73 3.49 18.76
CA LYS A 58 4.51 2.92 19.87
C LYS A 58 3.64 2.20 20.90
N SER A 59 2.48 2.76 21.27
CA SER A 59 1.62 2.14 22.27
C SER A 59 0.91 0.88 21.77
N ASN A 60 0.66 0.76 20.45
CA ASN A 60 -0.09 -0.37 19.90
C ASN A 60 0.79 -1.46 19.29
N PHE A 61 1.97 -1.11 18.77
CA PHE A 61 2.79 -2.05 18.01
C PHE A 61 4.19 -2.30 18.61
N PHE A 62 4.52 -1.67 19.74
CA PHE A 62 5.77 -1.97 20.44
C PHE A 62 5.78 -3.44 20.92
N GLY A 63 6.87 -4.13 20.61
CA GLY A 63 7.01 -5.56 20.96
C GLY A 63 6.36 -6.55 19.98
N TRP A 64 5.68 -6.07 18.92
CA TRP A 64 5.05 -6.91 17.90
C TRP A 64 5.91 -7.13 16.65
N ASN A 65 7.15 -6.65 16.67
CA ASN A 65 8.03 -6.67 15.49
C ASN A 65 7.36 -6.04 14.26
N ALA A 66 6.63 -4.95 14.45
CA ALA A 66 5.94 -4.26 13.38
C ALA A 66 6.89 -3.27 12.67
N ALA A 67 6.81 -3.23 11.34
CA ALA A 67 7.59 -2.32 10.50
C ALA A 67 6.71 -1.58 9.50
N ASN A 68 6.96 -0.29 9.35
CA ASN A 68 6.24 0.60 8.44
C ASN A 68 7.06 0.80 7.17
N PHE A 69 6.49 0.45 6.01
CA PHE A 69 7.04 0.58 4.67
C PHE A 69 6.28 1.60 3.81
N GLY A 70 5.35 2.34 4.41
CA GLY A 70 4.64 3.40 3.71
C GLY A 70 5.53 4.53 3.20
N TRP A 71 5.25 5.06 2.01
CA TRP A 71 5.96 6.20 1.46
C TRP A 71 5.03 7.26 0.86
N GLY A 72 5.38 8.54 1.09
CA GLY A 72 4.54 9.68 0.71
C GLY A 72 4.29 9.79 -0.80
N ALA A 73 3.05 10.07 -1.19
CA ALA A 73 2.57 10.23 -2.55
C ALA A 73 2.68 8.97 -3.45
N ASP A 74 2.99 7.79 -2.87
CA ASP A 74 3.00 6.57 -3.64
C ASP A 74 1.61 6.21 -4.16
N ARG A 75 1.57 5.83 -5.42
CA ARG A 75 0.45 5.19 -6.09
C ARG A 75 0.66 3.69 -6.09
N THR A 76 -0.34 2.93 -6.51
CA THR A 76 -0.24 1.48 -6.63
C THR A 76 0.95 1.04 -7.47
N GLN A 77 1.25 1.75 -8.58
CA GLN A 77 2.41 1.50 -9.44
C GLN A 77 3.74 1.58 -8.68
N ASN A 78 3.86 2.55 -7.78
CA ASN A 78 5.09 2.79 -7.02
C ASN A 78 5.27 1.73 -5.94
N ILE A 79 4.20 1.41 -5.21
CA ILE A 79 4.19 0.32 -4.22
C ILE A 79 4.54 -1.01 -4.90
N LEU A 80 3.90 -1.31 -6.04
CA LEU A 80 4.16 -2.51 -6.81
C LEU A 80 5.64 -2.62 -7.19
N TRP A 81 6.21 -1.52 -7.72
CA TRP A 81 7.63 -1.47 -8.08
C TRP A 81 8.54 -1.73 -6.87
N ARG A 82 8.28 -1.11 -5.71
CA ARG A 82 9.09 -1.27 -4.49
C ARG A 82 9.06 -2.71 -3.98
N LEU A 83 7.89 -3.33 -3.96
CA LEU A 83 7.74 -4.73 -3.58
C LEU A 83 8.49 -5.67 -4.52
N GLU A 84 8.45 -5.42 -5.83
CA GLU A 84 9.19 -6.21 -6.83
C GLU A 84 10.70 -5.98 -6.76
N ASN A 85 11.13 -4.81 -6.25
CA ASN A 85 12.54 -4.41 -6.15
C ASN A 85 13.11 -4.52 -4.74
N GLY A 86 12.68 -5.50 -3.98
CA GLY A 86 13.39 -6.00 -2.81
C GLY A 86 12.81 -5.66 -1.45
N GLU A 87 11.82 -4.77 -1.33
CA GLU A 87 11.34 -4.35 -0.01
C GLU A 87 10.59 -5.46 0.77
N LEU A 88 10.14 -6.51 0.08
CA LEU A 88 9.54 -7.69 0.72
C LEU A 88 10.40 -8.95 0.56
N ASP A 89 11.59 -8.87 -0.05
CA ASP A 89 12.44 -10.03 -0.29
C ASP A 89 13.00 -10.59 1.02
N ASN A 90 12.72 -11.87 1.28
CA ASN A 90 13.17 -12.61 2.49
C ASN A 90 12.66 -12.03 3.82
N VAL A 91 11.64 -11.18 3.83
CA VAL A 91 11.08 -10.60 5.07
C VAL A 91 10.23 -11.62 5.83
N ASN A 92 9.44 -12.43 5.14
CA ASN A 92 8.56 -13.48 5.70
C ASN A 92 7.64 -13.02 6.85
N PRO A 93 6.89 -11.93 6.70
CA PRO A 93 5.98 -11.44 7.75
C PRO A 93 4.83 -12.43 7.98
N LYS A 94 4.25 -12.43 9.18
CA LYS A 94 3.02 -13.16 9.51
C LYS A 94 1.77 -12.43 9.04
N ILE A 95 1.83 -11.08 9.10
CA ILE A 95 0.72 -10.20 8.72
C ILE A 95 1.25 -9.11 7.80
N VAL A 96 0.53 -8.85 6.71
CA VAL A 96 0.73 -7.67 5.86
C VAL A 96 -0.53 -6.82 5.91
N VAL A 97 -0.40 -5.56 6.31
CA VAL A 97 -1.49 -4.57 6.27
C VAL A 97 -1.26 -3.66 5.07
N LEU A 98 -2.16 -3.67 4.11
CA LEU A 98 -2.08 -2.88 2.87
C LEU A 98 -3.13 -1.77 2.85
N LEU A 99 -2.67 -0.53 2.70
CA LEU A 99 -3.52 0.64 2.41
C LEU A 99 -2.96 1.39 1.21
N ALA A 100 -3.57 1.24 0.04
CA ALA A 100 -3.08 1.79 -1.22
C ALA A 100 -4.22 2.29 -2.11
N GLY A 101 -3.93 3.28 -2.98
CA GLY A 101 -4.84 3.73 -4.03
C GLY A 101 -5.34 5.16 -3.88
N THR A 102 -5.20 5.81 -2.72
CA THR A 102 -5.72 7.18 -2.53
C THR A 102 -5.08 8.18 -3.52
N ASN A 103 -3.79 8.03 -3.82
CA ASN A 103 -3.09 8.91 -4.78
C ASN A 103 -3.43 8.61 -6.25
N ASN A 104 -3.99 7.45 -6.55
CA ASN A 104 -4.48 7.13 -7.88
C ASN A 104 -5.82 7.85 -8.20
N LEU A 105 -6.58 8.26 -7.17
CA LEU A 105 -7.82 9.02 -7.33
C LEU A 105 -7.59 10.38 -8.01
N ASP A 106 -6.39 10.96 -7.88
CA ASP A 106 -6.02 12.22 -8.50
C ASP A 106 -5.71 12.09 -10.02
N ASN A 107 -5.71 10.86 -10.54
CA ASN A 107 -5.48 10.61 -11.95
C ASN A 107 -6.76 10.87 -12.78
N THR A 108 -7.02 12.13 -13.08
CA THR A 108 -8.21 12.55 -13.86
C THR A 108 -8.09 12.27 -15.37
N GLY A 109 -6.91 11.83 -15.82
CA GLY A 109 -6.62 11.54 -17.25
C GLY A 109 -6.89 10.10 -17.68
N VAL A 110 -7.53 9.27 -16.86
CA VAL A 110 -7.89 7.90 -17.28
C VAL A 110 -9.03 7.96 -18.29
N PRO A 111 -8.82 7.46 -19.53
CA PRO A 111 -9.91 7.38 -20.51
C PRO A 111 -11.04 6.51 -19.96
N GLY A 112 -12.31 6.97 -20.16
CA GLY A 112 -13.49 6.25 -19.65
C GLY A 112 -14.02 6.77 -18.30
N GLY A 113 -13.43 7.85 -17.77
CA GLY A 113 -13.96 8.56 -16.60
C GLY A 113 -13.80 7.80 -15.28
N ASP A 114 -14.73 8.05 -14.36
CA ASP A 114 -14.64 7.57 -12.97
C ASP A 114 -14.70 6.05 -12.84
N ASP A 115 -15.54 5.38 -13.62
CA ASP A 115 -15.64 3.91 -13.56
C ASP A 115 -14.38 3.23 -14.05
N ALA A 116 -13.77 3.75 -15.10
CA ALA A 116 -12.49 3.25 -15.60
C ALA A 116 -11.37 3.49 -14.56
N ARG A 117 -11.39 4.62 -13.86
CA ARG A 117 -10.43 4.93 -12.80
C ARG A 117 -10.58 3.98 -11.61
N VAL A 118 -11.80 3.72 -11.17
CA VAL A 118 -12.07 2.73 -10.11
C VAL A 118 -11.56 1.34 -10.50
N THR A 119 -11.85 0.93 -11.73
CA THR A 119 -11.38 -0.36 -12.28
C THR A 119 -9.85 -0.42 -12.35
N ASP A 120 -9.20 0.65 -12.79
CA ASP A 120 -7.74 0.74 -12.85
C ASP A 120 -7.10 0.62 -11.46
N ILE A 121 -7.63 1.33 -10.46
CA ILE A 121 -7.16 1.24 -9.07
C ILE A 121 -7.33 -0.18 -8.52
N ALA A 122 -8.47 -0.81 -8.75
CA ALA A 122 -8.73 -2.18 -8.31
C ALA A 122 -7.74 -3.19 -8.93
N ARG A 123 -7.39 -3.02 -10.22
CA ARG A 123 -6.34 -3.82 -10.88
C ARG A 123 -4.98 -3.62 -10.23
N GLY A 124 -4.62 -2.38 -9.90
CA GLY A 124 -3.37 -2.05 -9.21
C GLY A 124 -3.28 -2.71 -7.84
N ILE A 125 -4.34 -2.62 -7.03
CA ILE A 125 -4.41 -3.29 -5.73
C ILE A 125 -4.31 -4.81 -5.90
N ALA A 126 -5.03 -5.39 -6.87
CA ALA A 126 -4.95 -6.82 -7.15
C ALA A 126 -3.54 -7.26 -7.57
N ALA A 127 -2.81 -6.44 -8.33
CA ALA A 127 -1.42 -6.71 -8.69
C ALA A 127 -0.50 -6.72 -7.44
N ILE A 128 -0.66 -5.75 -6.54
CA ILE A 128 0.08 -5.70 -5.27
C ILE A 128 -0.20 -6.95 -4.45
N LEU A 129 -1.47 -7.35 -4.29
CA LEU A 129 -1.85 -8.55 -3.54
C LEU A 129 -1.19 -9.81 -4.11
N ARG A 130 -1.14 -9.96 -5.45
CA ARG A 130 -0.44 -11.09 -6.08
C ARG A 130 1.04 -11.13 -5.77
N VAL A 131 1.73 -9.98 -5.79
CA VAL A 131 3.15 -9.91 -5.44
C VAL A 131 3.36 -10.27 -3.96
N ILE A 132 2.52 -9.75 -3.05
CA ILE A 132 2.61 -10.09 -1.63
C ILE A 132 2.39 -11.60 -1.42
N GLN A 133 1.36 -12.19 -2.03
CA GLN A 133 1.07 -13.62 -1.94
C GLN A 133 2.22 -14.48 -2.49
N ALA A 134 2.87 -14.04 -3.57
CA ALA A 134 4.00 -14.76 -4.15
C ALA A 134 5.26 -14.69 -3.28
N LYS A 135 5.55 -13.52 -2.69
CA LYS A 135 6.77 -13.29 -1.88
C LYS A 135 6.63 -13.67 -0.41
N ALA A 136 5.41 -13.62 0.13
CA ALA A 136 5.08 -13.96 1.52
C ALA A 136 3.85 -14.88 1.58
N PRO A 137 3.93 -16.12 1.04
CA PRO A 137 2.77 -17.01 0.91
C PRO A 137 2.17 -17.45 2.25
N GLY A 138 2.91 -17.34 3.35
CA GLY A 138 2.42 -17.64 4.70
C GLY A 138 1.76 -16.47 5.42
N ALA A 139 1.77 -15.27 4.83
CA ALA A 139 1.24 -14.08 5.48
C ALA A 139 -0.29 -13.98 5.36
N THR A 140 -0.93 -13.56 6.46
CA THR A 140 -2.30 -13.07 6.41
C THR A 140 -2.30 -11.63 5.90
N ILE A 141 -3.05 -11.34 4.84
CA ILE A 141 -3.14 -10.00 4.27
C ILE A 141 -4.41 -9.31 4.77
N ILE A 142 -4.25 -8.15 5.39
CA ILE A 142 -5.34 -7.25 5.78
C ILE A 142 -5.37 -6.12 4.76
N LEU A 143 -6.33 -6.16 3.85
CA LEU A 143 -6.57 -5.08 2.89
C LEU A 143 -7.49 -4.04 3.51
N MET A 144 -6.98 -2.83 3.67
CA MET A 144 -7.77 -1.71 4.15
C MET A 144 -8.49 -1.01 3.00
N GLY A 145 -9.73 -0.56 3.27
CA GLY A 145 -10.47 0.30 2.34
C GLY A 145 -9.80 1.66 2.17
N ILE A 146 -9.90 2.25 0.95
CA ILE A 146 -9.43 3.61 0.70
C ILE A 146 -10.33 4.58 1.47
N PHE A 147 -9.73 5.37 2.36
CA PHE A 147 -10.47 6.32 3.18
C PHE A 147 -11.11 7.44 2.34
N PRO A 148 -12.30 7.91 2.73
CA PRO A 148 -12.87 9.13 2.17
C PRO A 148 -11.90 10.31 2.33
N ARG A 149 -11.86 11.17 1.32
CA ARG A 149 -11.01 12.36 1.31
C ARG A 149 -11.86 13.62 1.50
N ASN A 150 -11.44 14.48 2.43
CA ASN A 150 -12.08 15.78 2.65
C ASN A 150 -11.37 16.93 1.93
N ASP A 151 -10.17 16.73 1.44
CA ASP A 151 -9.41 17.67 0.60
C ASP A 151 -9.86 17.65 -0.88
N ASN A 152 -10.54 16.59 -1.30
CA ASN A 152 -11.16 16.46 -2.61
C ASN A 152 -12.49 15.71 -2.48
N VAL A 153 -13.55 16.44 -2.16
CA VAL A 153 -14.90 15.89 -1.92
C VAL A 153 -15.44 15.14 -3.14
N SER A 154 -15.06 15.56 -4.35
CA SER A 154 -15.47 14.88 -5.59
C SER A 154 -14.90 13.47 -5.74
N SER A 155 -13.81 13.15 -5.08
CA SER A 155 -13.19 11.80 -5.10
C SER A 155 -13.70 10.88 -3.99
N THR A 156 -14.47 11.38 -3.02
CA THR A 156 -15.02 10.57 -1.92
C THR A 156 -15.89 9.40 -2.40
N PRO A 157 -16.84 9.57 -3.33
CA PRO A 157 -17.59 8.44 -3.87
C PRO A 157 -16.71 7.40 -4.57
N LEU A 158 -15.62 7.84 -5.22
CA LEU A 158 -14.66 6.96 -5.89
C LEU A 158 -13.85 6.13 -4.90
N SER A 159 -13.42 6.72 -3.76
CA SER A 159 -12.70 6.00 -2.72
C SER A 159 -13.55 4.86 -2.14
N ILE A 160 -14.82 5.11 -1.89
CA ILE A 160 -15.76 4.09 -1.40
C ILE A 160 -15.94 2.97 -2.44
N ARG A 161 -16.09 3.33 -3.73
CA ARG A 161 -16.30 2.36 -4.80
C ARG A 161 -15.08 1.50 -5.10
N SER A 162 -13.87 2.07 -5.04
CA SER A 162 -12.63 1.34 -5.33
C SER A 162 -12.25 0.30 -4.27
N THR A 163 -12.87 0.33 -3.09
CA THR A 163 -12.69 -0.67 -2.04
C THR A 163 -13.58 -1.90 -2.21
N GLY A 164 -14.61 -1.79 -3.05
CA GLY A 164 -15.47 -2.91 -3.43
C GLY A 164 -14.76 -3.84 -4.42
N ILE A 165 -13.76 -4.60 -3.96
CA ILE A 165 -13.15 -5.64 -4.79
C ILE A 165 -14.20 -6.71 -5.03
N SER A 166 -14.63 -6.85 -6.29
CA SER A 166 -15.60 -7.87 -6.70
C SER A 166 -15.12 -9.26 -6.25
N PRO A 167 -16.01 -10.14 -5.78
CA PRO A 167 -15.66 -11.46 -5.24
C PRO A 167 -15.30 -12.45 -6.36
N GLY A 168 -14.29 -12.12 -7.15
CA GLY A 168 -13.78 -12.95 -8.25
C GLY A 168 -12.31 -13.32 -8.14
N LEU A 169 -11.59 -12.80 -7.15
CA LEU A 169 -10.27 -13.34 -6.83
C LEU A 169 -10.47 -14.59 -5.97
N PRO A 170 -9.86 -15.74 -6.32
CA PRO A 170 -9.86 -16.89 -5.43
C PRO A 170 -9.08 -16.49 -4.17
N MET A 171 -9.80 -16.12 -3.14
CA MET A 171 -9.29 -15.95 -1.81
C MET A 171 -8.98 -17.35 -1.28
N ALA A 172 -7.73 -17.77 -1.31
CA ALA A 172 -7.30 -18.96 -0.58
C ALA A 172 -7.38 -18.64 0.92
N GLY A 173 -8.44 -19.12 1.57
CA GLY A 173 -8.70 -18.95 3.00
C GLY A 173 -9.81 -17.94 3.25
N GLY A 174 -10.98 -18.46 3.68
CA GLY A 174 -12.21 -17.72 3.88
C GLY A 174 -12.05 -16.47 4.73
N PHE A 175 -12.63 -15.39 4.23
CA PHE A 175 -13.04 -14.26 5.05
C PHE A 175 -14.56 -14.28 5.10
N ASP A 176 -15.10 -14.72 6.23
CA ASP A 176 -16.46 -14.35 6.64
C ASP A 176 -16.39 -12.91 7.17
N ILE A 177 -17.23 -12.04 6.59
CA ILE A 177 -17.45 -10.67 7.04
C ILE A 177 -18.55 -10.74 8.13
#